data_7183eefce7dc5fe2fccd220e96013a52
#
_entry.id   7183eefce7dc5fe2fccd220e96013a52
#
_cell.length_a   1.000
_cell.length_b   1.000
_cell.length_c   1.000
_cell.angle_alpha   90.00
_cell.angle_beta   90.00
_cell.angle_gamma   90.00
#
_symmetry.space_group_name_H-M   'P 1'
#
loop_
_entity.id
_entity.type
_entity.pdbx_description
1 polymer ?
#
loop_
_entity_poly.entity_id
_entity_poly.type
_entity_poly.pdbx_seq_one_letter_code
_entity_poly.pdbx_strand_id
1 'polypeptide(L)'
;MKRLIVALTAALIWTGISSAMAETIELKLSHFLPSSHPTQKDFIEPWAAELEKRTNGKVKVTIYPAGSAFGHVAKQLDQVRAGVVDISHGLTGIPRGRLPRTLIMDLPFLVKSSEAASRTLWDLYPNYLQSEYRGLKVLALHAHNGGLIHTRDKQVKTMDDLKGLRLRTPSQAISMMLKQLGASPVGMPPTQVYENLQKGVLDGNVFPYEAIHGFKLYEVLNHHLDAKAYTTSFYFVMNERKYKSLPADVRAVIDDMSGTPLVAKFGPWWNKWDQAGIDDIKKKGSTVTTLSDADRDSWRQTLQPTIDKYLSELEKKGVKNAREIYSAAQKSVAQYE
;
A
#
# COMPACT_ATOMS: atom_id res chain seq x y z
N MET A 1 17.36 -51.62 78.79
CA MET A 1 18.04 -50.56 78.02
C MET A 1 17.54 -50.67 76.60
N LYS A 2 16.55 -49.85 76.25
CA LYS A 2 16.00 -49.75 74.89
C LYS A 2 16.35 -48.38 74.30
N ARG A 3 17.16 -48.33 73.25
CA ARG A 3 17.52 -47.14 72.56
C ARG A 3 16.42 -46.80 71.50
N LEU A 4 15.79 -45.67 71.67
CA LEU A 4 14.86 -45.08 70.67
C LEU A 4 15.69 -44.37 69.60
N ILE A 5 15.53 -44.78 68.37
CA ILE A 5 16.06 -44.15 67.18
C ILE A 5 14.93 -43.30 66.61
N VAL A 6 15.09 -41.97 66.69
CA VAL A 6 14.18 -41.01 66.04
C VAL A 6 14.69 -40.76 64.65
N ALA A 7 13.95 -41.23 63.62
CA ALA A 7 14.23 -40.91 62.21
C ALA A 7 13.58 -39.58 61.86
N LEU A 8 14.40 -38.60 61.54
CA LEU A 8 13.97 -37.27 61.00
C LEU A 8 13.81 -37.38 59.47
N THR A 9 12.59 -37.47 59.00
CA THR A 9 12.25 -37.41 57.57
C THR A 9 12.18 -35.95 57.11
N ALA A 10 13.22 -35.46 56.45
CA ALA A 10 13.20 -34.17 55.79
C ALA A 10 12.42 -34.28 54.47
N ALA A 11 11.20 -33.73 54.44
CA ALA A 11 10.41 -33.58 53.22
C ALA A 11 10.96 -32.40 52.41
N LEU A 12 11.72 -32.66 51.36
CA LEU A 12 12.05 -31.66 50.34
C LEU A 12 10.77 -31.31 49.53
N ILE A 13 10.19 -30.16 49.82
CA ILE A 13 9.16 -29.56 48.99
C ILE A 13 9.86 -29.02 47.76
N TRP A 14 9.85 -29.76 46.67
CA TRP A 14 10.26 -29.30 45.36
C TRP A 14 9.13 -28.48 44.79
N THR A 15 9.15 -27.14 45.04
CA THR A 15 8.31 -26.19 44.32
C THR A 15 8.75 -26.14 42.88
N GLY A 16 8.17 -26.99 42.05
CA GLY A 16 8.30 -26.91 40.60
C GLY A 16 7.73 -25.58 40.13
N ILE A 17 8.60 -24.64 39.83
CA ILE A 17 8.24 -23.42 39.06
C ILE A 17 7.93 -23.95 37.65
N SER A 18 6.68 -24.36 37.42
CA SER A 18 6.15 -24.49 36.07
C SER A 18 6.19 -23.06 35.47
N SER A 19 7.25 -22.73 34.74
CA SER A 19 7.20 -21.62 33.78
C SER A 19 6.10 -22.01 32.82
N ALA A 20 4.89 -21.49 33.06
CA ALA A 20 3.85 -21.51 32.04
C ALA A 20 4.44 -20.75 30.85
N MET A 21 4.89 -21.49 29.84
CA MET A 21 5.24 -20.90 28.56
C MET A 21 3.99 -20.18 28.08
N ALA A 22 4.00 -18.85 28.14
CA ALA A 22 2.90 -18.06 27.64
C ALA A 22 2.65 -18.49 26.20
N GLU A 23 1.40 -18.87 25.90
CA GLU A 23 1.01 -19.32 24.55
C GLU A 23 1.41 -18.23 23.54
N THR A 24 2.16 -18.60 22.52
CA THR A 24 2.61 -17.70 21.48
C THR A 24 1.39 -17.18 20.70
N ILE A 25 1.28 -15.87 20.59
CA ILE A 25 0.19 -15.22 19.86
C ILE A 25 0.53 -15.24 18.37
N GLU A 26 -0.19 -16.05 17.61
CA GLU A 26 -0.06 -16.07 16.14
C GLU A 26 -0.83 -14.91 15.51
N LEU A 27 -0.16 -14.15 14.62
CA LEU A 27 -0.76 -13.10 13.79
C LEU A 27 -0.59 -13.47 12.32
N LYS A 28 -1.69 -13.39 11.56
CA LYS A 28 -1.71 -13.59 10.11
C LYS A 28 -1.61 -12.23 9.42
N LEU A 29 -0.56 -12.00 8.65
CA LEU A 29 -0.37 -10.80 7.84
C LEU A 29 -0.51 -11.14 6.36
N SER A 30 -1.48 -10.54 5.67
CA SER A 30 -1.67 -10.74 4.22
C SER A 30 -1.28 -9.52 3.39
N HIS A 31 -0.77 -9.77 2.19
CA HIS A 31 -0.55 -8.76 1.17
C HIS A 31 -0.67 -9.34 -0.25
N PHE A 32 -0.79 -8.47 -1.26
CA PHE A 32 -1.06 -8.85 -2.64
C PHE A 32 0.18 -8.93 -3.53
N LEU A 33 1.36 -8.70 -2.98
CA LEU A 33 2.62 -8.64 -3.73
C LEU A 33 3.29 -10.02 -3.77
N PRO A 34 4.07 -10.35 -4.81
CA PRO A 34 4.90 -11.55 -4.82
C PRO A 34 5.86 -11.58 -3.63
N SER A 35 6.25 -12.78 -3.19
CA SER A 35 7.18 -12.93 -2.05
C SER A 35 8.58 -12.38 -2.31
N SER A 36 8.96 -12.22 -3.58
CA SER A 36 10.23 -11.59 -4.00
C SER A 36 10.16 -10.07 -4.08
N HIS A 37 8.98 -9.47 -3.92
CA HIS A 37 8.78 -8.05 -4.12
C HIS A 37 9.54 -7.19 -3.09
N PRO A 38 10.16 -6.05 -3.48
CA PRO A 38 10.91 -5.20 -2.57
C PRO A 38 10.14 -4.77 -1.32
N THR A 39 8.84 -4.45 -1.46
CA THR A 39 7.98 -4.10 -0.33
C THR A 39 7.89 -5.23 0.71
N GLN A 40 7.84 -6.51 0.29
CA GLN A 40 7.89 -7.61 1.23
C GLN A 40 9.24 -7.67 1.94
N LYS A 41 10.33 -7.55 1.19
CA LYS A 41 11.70 -7.74 1.70
C LYS A 41 12.17 -6.61 2.61
N ASP A 42 11.83 -5.37 2.27
CA ASP A 42 12.36 -4.19 2.97
C ASP A 42 11.39 -3.62 4.01
N PHE A 43 10.08 -3.95 3.92
CA PHE A 43 9.08 -3.42 4.84
C PHE A 43 8.37 -4.53 5.63
N ILE A 44 7.67 -5.46 4.95
CA ILE A 44 6.75 -6.39 5.64
C ILE A 44 7.51 -7.42 6.48
N GLU A 45 8.53 -8.09 5.92
CA GLU A 45 9.37 -9.05 6.66
C GLU A 45 10.12 -8.37 7.83
N PRO A 46 10.83 -7.23 7.64
CA PRO A 46 11.48 -6.55 8.75
C PRO A 46 10.52 -6.04 9.83
N TRP A 47 9.32 -5.55 9.44
CA TRP A 47 8.31 -5.13 10.41
C TRP A 47 7.83 -6.33 11.25
N ALA A 48 7.55 -7.46 10.63
CA ALA A 48 7.14 -8.68 11.32
C ALA A 48 8.24 -9.18 12.27
N ALA A 49 9.48 -9.26 11.81
CA ALA A 49 10.63 -9.69 12.59
C ALA A 49 10.91 -8.75 13.79
N GLU A 50 10.76 -7.44 13.60
CA GLU A 50 10.94 -6.48 14.69
C GLU A 50 9.83 -6.59 15.74
N LEU A 51 8.58 -6.85 15.33
CA LEU A 51 7.48 -7.13 16.26
C LEU A 51 7.75 -8.40 17.09
N GLU A 52 8.17 -9.48 16.46
CA GLU A 52 8.53 -10.74 17.14
C GLU A 52 9.66 -10.50 18.15
N LYS A 53 10.72 -9.81 17.73
CA LYS A 53 11.88 -9.48 18.57
C LYS A 53 11.49 -8.61 19.75
N ARG A 54 10.76 -7.50 19.53
CA ARG A 54 10.38 -6.54 20.58
C ARG A 54 9.37 -7.10 21.58
N THR A 55 8.63 -8.14 21.19
CA THR A 55 7.73 -8.86 22.07
C THR A 55 8.40 -10.07 22.76
N ASN A 56 9.73 -10.23 22.62
CA ASN A 56 10.50 -11.37 23.14
C ASN A 56 9.89 -12.72 22.76
N GLY A 57 9.42 -12.85 21.50
CA GLY A 57 8.81 -14.06 20.96
C GLY A 57 7.38 -14.35 21.44
N LYS A 58 6.74 -13.46 22.21
CA LYS A 58 5.31 -13.60 22.56
C LYS A 58 4.40 -13.57 21.36
N VAL A 59 4.77 -12.84 20.32
CA VAL A 59 4.06 -12.74 19.06
C VAL A 59 4.86 -13.40 17.96
N LYS A 60 4.18 -14.10 17.05
CA LYS A 60 4.72 -14.63 15.82
C LYS A 60 3.86 -14.20 14.64
N VAL A 61 4.48 -13.76 13.54
CA VAL A 61 3.78 -13.26 12.37
C VAL A 61 3.98 -14.20 11.19
N THR A 62 2.88 -14.77 10.69
CA THR A 62 2.89 -15.57 9.46
C THR A 62 2.45 -14.70 8.29
N ILE A 63 3.31 -14.55 7.27
CA ILE A 63 3.08 -13.70 6.10
C ILE A 63 2.44 -14.51 4.97
N TYR A 64 1.37 -13.98 4.39
CA TYR A 64 0.62 -14.53 3.27
C TYR A 64 0.72 -13.62 2.04
N PRO A 65 1.70 -13.84 1.14
CA PRO A 65 1.90 -13.07 -0.08
C PRO A 65 0.89 -13.44 -1.18
N ALA A 66 1.00 -12.77 -2.34
CA ALA A 66 0.28 -13.16 -3.56
C ALA A 66 0.50 -14.65 -3.88
N GLY A 67 -0.56 -15.31 -4.35
CA GLY A 67 -0.55 -16.75 -4.63
C GLY A 67 -0.83 -17.63 -3.40
N SER A 68 -0.78 -17.09 -2.17
CA SER A 68 -1.21 -17.79 -0.95
C SER A 68 -2.74 -17.75 -0.77
N ALA A 69 -3.24 -18.49 0.23
CA ALA A 69 -4.67 -18.57 0.55
C ALA A 69 -5.33 -17.18 0.81
N PHE A 70 -4.57 -16.21 1.31
CA PHE A 70 -5.09 -14.89 1.69
C PHE A 70 -4.50 -13.74 0.86
N GLY A 71 -3.67 -14.02 -0.15
CA GLY A 71 -2.95 -13.01 -0.93
C GLY A 71 -3.73 -12.34 -2.07
N HIS A 72 -5.05 -12.54 -2.17
CA HIS A 72 -5.84 -11.96 -3.27
C HIS A 72 -6.26 -10.52 -2.96
N VAL A 73 -5.76 -9.55 -3.74
CA VAL A 73 -5.91 -8.10 -3.51
C VAL A 73 -7.36 -7.63 -3.28
N ALA A 74 -8.32 -8.17 -4.03
CA ALA A 74 -9.72 -7.76 -3.91
C ALA A 74 -10.43 -8.27 -2.63
N LYS A 75 -9.81 -9.21 -1.91
CA LYS A 75 -10.38 -9.80 -0.69
C LYS A 75 -9.73 -9.28 0.60
N GLN A 76 -8.56 -8.68 0.53
CA GLN A 76 -7.73 -8.34 1.69
C GLN A 76 -8.43 -7.43 2.70
N LEU A 77 -9.05 -6.34 2.24
CA LEU A 77 -9.74 -5.42 3.14
C LEU A 77 -10.91 -6.09 3.87
N ASP A 78 -11.68 -6.92 3.18
CA ASP A 78 -12.80 -7.65 3.78
C ASP A 78 -12.31 -8.77 4.71
N GLN A 79 -11.23 -9.46 4.37
CA GLN A 79 -10.62 -10.50 5.21
C GLN A 79 -10.10 -9.93 6.54
N VAL A 80 -9.40 -8.79 6.53
CA VAL A 80 -8.90 -8.18 7.77
C VAL A 80 -10.04 -7.60 8.60
N ARG A 81 -11.08 -7.03 8.00
CA ARG A 81 -12.28 -6.58 8.72
C ARG A 81 -13.02 -7.73 9.40
N ALA A 82 -13.15 -8.85 8.71
CA ALA A 82 -13.82 -10.04 9.24
C ALA A 82 -12.96 -10.80 10.28
N GLY A 83 -11.65 -10.51 10.38
CA GLY A 83 -10.73 -11.22 11.26
C GLY A 83 -10.28 -12.58 10.71
N VAL A 84 -10.40 -12.80 9.40
CA VAL A 84 -9.84 -13.98 8.71
C VAL A 84 -8.31 -13.92 8.70
N VAL A 85 -7.78 -12.70 8.52
CA VAL A 85 -6.39 -12.33 8.78
C VAL A 85 -6.37 -11.21 9.81
N ASP A 86 -5.27 -11.09 10.55
CA ASP A 86 -5.13 -10.09 11.61
C ASP A 86 -4.62 -8.76 11.09
N ILE A 87 -3.71 -8.80 10.12
CA ILE A 87 -3.05 -7.63 9.53
C ILE A 87 -3.13 -7.74 8.00
N SER A 88 -3.28 -6.60 7.33
CA SER A 88 -3.26 -6.58 5.87
C SER A 88 -2.60 -5.31 5.33
N HIS A 89 -1.78 -5.49 4.29
CA HIS A 89 -1.28 -4.43 3.43
C HIS A 89 -1.92 -4.54 2.05
N GLY A 90 -2.60 -3.47 1.61
CA GLY A 90 -3.39 -3.53 0.38
C GLY A 90 -3.56 -2.19 -0.31
N LEU A 91 -4.15 -2.23 -1.51
CA LEU A 91 -4.48 -1.07 -2.34
C LEU A 91 -5.82 -0.46 -1.91
N THR A 92 -5.87 0.86 -1.76
CA THR A 92 -7.12 1.57 -1.41
C THR A 92 -8.16 1.55 -2.53
N GLY A 93 -7.71 1.43 -3.79
CA GLY A 93 -8.56 1.37 -4.98
C GLY A 93 -9.17 0.01 -5.28
N ILE A 94 -8.74 -1.06 -4.60
CA ILE A 94 -9.20 -2.44 -4.84
C ILE A 94 -9.58 -3.11 -3.52
N PRO A 95 -10.83 -3.57 -3.34
CA PRO A 95 -11.97 -3.47 -4.26
C PRO A 95 -12.52 -2.05 -4.39
N ARG A 96 -13.13 -1.74 -5.53
CA ARG A 96 -13.65 -0.40 -5.82
C ARG A 96 -14.72 0.06 -4.83
N GLY A 97 -14.71 1.36 -4.50
CA GLY A 97 -15.76 2.02 -3.72
C GLY A 97 -15.70 1.78 -2.21
N ARG A 98 -14.63 1.15 -1.70
CA ARG A 98 -14.49 0.88 -0.26
C ARG A 98 -13.91 2.03 0.54
N LEU A 99 -13.01 2.82 -0.06
CA LEU A 99 -12.26 3.89 0.58
C LEU A 99 -12.27 5.17 -0.27
N PRO A 100 -13.46 5.73 -0.59
CA PRO A 100 -13.59 6.83 -1.56
C PRO A 100 -12.96 8.15 -1.10
N ARG A 101 -12.86 8.43 0.21
CA ARG A 101 -12.19 9.61 0.76
C ARG A 101 -10.68 9.50 0.59
N THR A 102 -10.12 8.33 0.94
CA THR A 102 -8.68 8.05 0.80
C THR A 102 -8.23 8.16 -0.66
N LEU A 103 -9.08 7.73 -1.60
CA LEU A 103 -8.81 7.79 -3.04
C LEU A 103 -8.78 9.21 -3.62
N ILE A 104 -9.14 10.25 -2.88
CA ILE A 104 -8.91 11.66 -3.28
C ILE A 104 -7.40 11.90 -3.47
N MET A 105 -6.54 11.18 -2.76
CA MET A 105 -5.08 11.26 -2.93
C MET A 105 -4.60 10.80 -4.32
N ASP A 106 -5.37 9.92 -4.99
CA ASP A 106 -5.04 9.40 -6.33
C ASP A 106 -5.40 10.40 -7.46
N LEU A 107 -5.96 11.58 -7.15
CA LEU A 107 -6.36 12.57 -8.15
C LEU A 107 -5.16 13.12 -8.92
N PRO A 108 -5.36 13.47 -10.21
CA PRO A 108 -4.27 13.87 -11.08
C PRO A 108 -3.47 15.05 -10.55
N PHE A 109 -2.15 14.96 -10.64
CA PHE A 109 -1.18 16.00 -10.31
C PHE A 109 -1.31 16.61 -8.91
N LEU A 110 -1.96 15.90 -7.98
CA LEU A 110 -2.09 16.35 -6.60
C LEU A 110 -0.74 16.32 -5.87
N VAL A 111 0.07 15.28 -6.11
CA VAL A 111 1.34 15.06 -5.40
C VAL A 111 2.34 14.35 -6.32
N LYS A 112 3.65 14.58 -6.11
CA LYS A 112 4.74 14.01 -6.92
C LYS A 112 5.58 13.00 -6.15
N SER A 113 5.74 13.17 -4.83
CA SER A 113 6.61 12.34 -4.01
C SER A 113 5.82 11.44 -3.06
N SER A 114 6.35 10.24 -2.80
CA SER A 114 5.81 9.32 -1.81
C SER A 114 5.84 9.92 -0.39
N GLU A 115 6.88 10.69 -0.08
CA GLU A 115 6.98 11.32 1.24
C GLU A 115 5.82 12.28 1.48
N ALA A 116 5.61 13.23 0.56
CA ALA A 116 4.52 14.19 0.67
C ALA A 116 3.15 13.47 0.66
N ALA A 117 2.95 12.50 -0.22
CA ALA A 117 1.71 11.75 -0.28
C ALA A 117 1.40 10.97 0.99
N SER A 118 2.41 10.26 1.55
CA SER A 118 2.23 9.43 2.75
C SER A 118 2.00 10.27 3.99
N ARG A 119 2.74 11.37 4.16
CA ARG A 119 2.53 12.33 5.25
C ARG A 119 1.16 12.98 5.15
N THR A 120 0.76 13.43 3.97
CA THR A 120 -0.58 14.00 3.73
C THR A 120 -1.70 13.03 4.07
N LEU A 121 -1.61 11.77 3.64
CA LEU A 121 -2.59 10.75 4.03
C LEU A 121 -2.70 10.59 5.54
N TRP A 122 -1.56 10.66 6.24
CA TRP A 122 -1.52 10.55 7.69
C TRP A 122 -2.11 11.78 8.39
N ASP A 123 -1.83 13.00 7.91
CA ASP A 123 -2.42 14.25 8.40
C ASP A 123 -3.94 14.27 8.24
N LEU A 124 -4.42 13.77 7.09
CA LEU A 124 -5.86 13.71 6.81
C LEU A 124 -6.58 12.62 7.59
N TYR A 125 -5.86 11.59 8.05
CA TYR A 125 -6.47 10.41 8.65
C TYR A 125 -7.40 10.73 9.82
N PRO A 126 -7.00 11.46 10.88
CA PRO A 126 -7.83 11.65 12.08
C PRO A 126 -9.13 12.41 11.81
N ASN A 127 -9.11 13.39 10.92
CA ASN A 127 -10.24 14.29 10.72
C ASN A 127 -11.13 13.91 9.51
N TYR A 128 -10.55 13.27 8.49
CA TYR A 128 -11.24 13.07 7.23
C TYR A 128 -11.38 11.61 6.81
N LEU A 129 -10.42 10.74 7.13
CA LEU A 129 -10.36 9.38 6.60
C LEU A 129 -10.77 8.31 7.60
N GLN A 130 -10.69 8.58 8.90
CA GLN A 130 -10.91 7.59 9.97
C GLN A 130 -12.23 6.82 9.83
N SER A 131 -13.29 7.49 9.36
CA SER A 131 -14.61 6.88 9.19
C SER A 131 -14.63 5.70 8.19
N GLU A 132 -13.70 5.68 7.22
CA GLU A 132 -13.57 4.60 6.23
C GLU A 132 -12.89 3.36 6.80
N TYR A 133 -12.15 3.51 7.90
CA TYR A 133 -11.37 2.45 8.55
C TYR A 133 -12.04 1.91 9.82
N ARG A 134 -13.37 2.06 9.97
CA ARG A 134 -14.11 1.51 11.12
C ARG A 134 -13.86 0.02 11.25
N GLY A 135 -13.61 -0.44 12.50
CA GLY A 135 -13.27 -1.83 12.80
C GLY A 135 -11.83 -2.23 12.47
N LEU A 136 -11.00 -1.25 12.09
CA LEU A 136 -9.58 -1.43 11.81
C LEU A 136 -8.73 -0.47 12.65
N LYS A 137 -7.63 -0.97 13.20
CA LYS A 137 -6.50 -0.18 13.68
C LYS A 137 -5.63 0.15 12.46
N VAL A 138 -5.56 1.40 12.08
CA VAL A 138 -4.66 1.83 11.01
C VAL A 138 -3.24 1.93 11.57
N LEU A 139 -2.33 1.18 10.96
CA LEU A 139 -0.90 1.16 11.32
C LEU A 139 -0.12 2.18 10.48
N ALA A 140 -0.45 2.28 9.20
CA ALA A 140 0.04 3.33 8.29
C ALA A 140 -0.87 3.49 7.08
N LEU A 141 -0.86 4.68 6.50
CA LEU A 141 -1.31 4.97 5.14
C LEU A 141 -0.12 5.51 4.37
N HIS A 142 0.05 5.08 3.14
CA HIS A 142 1.15 5.54 2.30
C HIS A 142 0.78 5.54 0.83
N ALA A 143 1.62 6.15 0.01
CA ALA A 143 1.46 6.16 -1.44
C ALA A 143 2.81 6.06 -2.14
N HIS A 144 2.81 5.66 -3.42
CA HIS A 144 4.03 5.62 -4.23
C HIS A 144 4.42 7.02 -4.74
N ASN A 145 5.64 7.18 -5.25
CA ASN A 145 6.06 8.37 -5.98
C ASN A 145 5.20 8.60 -7.22
N GLY A 146 5.27 9.78 -7.81
CA GLY A 146 4.47 10.12 -8.99
C GLY A 146 4.50 9.02 -10.05
N GLY A 147 3.31 8.53 -10.44
CA GLY A 147 3.15 7.40 -11.33
C GLY A 147 3.39 7.75 -12.80
N LEU A 148 3.85 6.76 -13.55
CA LEU A 148 4.21 6.82 -14.95
C LEU A 148 3.16 6.14 -15.83
N ILE A 149 3.31 6.36 -17.14
CA ILE A 149 2.59 5.61 -18.17
C ILE A 149 3.62 4.76 -18.93
N HIS A 150 3.40 3.47 -18.97
CA HIS A 150 4.30 2.51 -19.62
C HIS A 150 3.58 1.82 -20.76
N THR A 151 4.25 1.69 -21.91
CA THR A 151 3.68 1.07 -23.10
C THR A 151 4.62 0.02 -23.70
N ARG A 152 4.02 -0.95 -24.37
CA ARG A 152 4.73 -2.06 -25.00
C ARG A 152 5.39 -1.63 -26.31
N ASP A 153 4.60 -1.16 -27.24
CA ASP A 153 5.02 -0.98 -28.64
C ASP A 153 5.05 0.49 -29.09
N LYS A 154 4.22 1.35 -28.50
CA LYS A 154 4.07 2.76 -28.91
C LYS A 154 4.73 3.70 -27.90
N GLN A 155 5.68 4.52 -28.34
CA GLN A 155 6.21 5.60 -27.53
C GLN A 155 5.15 6.71 -27.37
N VAL A 156 4.86 7.09 -26.13
CA VAL A 156 3.97 8.20 -25.78
C VAL A 156 4.81 9.43 -25.47
N LYS A 157 4.54 10.52 -26.22
CA LYS A 157 5.18 11.84 -26.03
C LYS A 157 4.16 12.93 -25.74
N THR A 158 2.95 12.79 -26.27
CA THR A 158 1.86 13.77 -26.18
C THR A 158 0.58 13.10 -25.66
N MET A 159 -0.43 13.91 -25.28
CA MET A 159 -1.76 13.37 -24.93
C MET A 159 -2.40 12.60 -26.08
N ASP A 160 -2.19 13.04 -27.31
CA ASP A 160 -2.78 12.41 -28.49
C ASP A 160 -2.25 11.01 -28.75
N ASP A 161 -1.04 10.70 -28.29
CA ASP A 161 -0.47 9.36 -28.38
C ASP A 161 -1.18 8.35 -27.50
N LEU A 162 -1.92 8.80 -26.48
CA LEU A 162 -2.69 7.96 -25.58
C LEU A 162 -4.02 7.47 -26.17
N LYS A 163 -4.50 8.12 -27.26
CA LYS A 163 -5.81 7.82 -27.83
C LYS A 163 -5.94 6.35 -28.23
N GLY A 164 -6.97 5.71 -27.65
CA GLY A 164 -7.32 4.31 -27.93
C GLY A 164 -6.45 3.26 -27.23
N LEU A 165 -5.33 3.63 -26.57
CA LEU A 165 -4.49 2.66 -25.89
C LEU A 165 -5.23 2.02 -24.71
N ARG A 166 -5.20 0.69 -24.65
CA ARG A 166 -5.75 -0.11 -23.55
C ARG A 166 -4.73 -0.11 -22.41
N LEU A 167 -4.96 0.73 -21.42
CA LEU A 167 -4.04 0.92 -20.31
C LEU A 167 -4.63 0.35 -19.00
N ARG A 168 -3.88 -0.54 -18.36
CA ARG A 168 -4.27 -1.01 -17.02
C ARG A 168 -4.29 0.14 -16.01
N THR A 169 -5.30 0.15 -15.15
CA THR A 169 -5.47 1.15 -14.10
C THR A 169 -5.79 0.53 -12.74
N PRO A 170 -5.28 1.11 -11.61
CA PRO A 170 -5.51 0.59 -10.26
C PRO A 170 -6.79 1.09 -9.60
N SER A 171 -7.32 2.27 -9.99
CA SER A 171 -8.43 2.92 -9.29
C SER A 171 -9.39 3.66 -10.21
N GLN A 172 -10.54 4.07 -9.67
CA GLN A 172 -11.54 4.83 -10.42
C GLN A 172 -11.03 6.23 -10.80
N ALA A 173 -10.33 6.92 -9.89
CA ALA A 173 -9.77 8.25 -10.16
C ALA A 173 -8.81 8.22 -11.35
N ILE A 174 -7.90 7.25 -11.36
CA ILE A 174 -6.92 7.08 -12.43
C ILE A 174 -7.59 6.59 -13.71
N SER A 175 -8.65 5.77 -13.64
CA SER A 175 -9.46 5.40 -14.82
C SER A 175 -10.09 6.64 -15.48
N MET A 176 -10.61 7.57 -14.69
CA MET A 176 -11.19 8.81 -15.20
C MET A 176 -10.13 9.71 -15.84
N MET A 177 -8.94 9.79 -15.23
CA MET A 177 -7.78 10.50 -15.79
C MET A 177 -7.42 9.95 -17.17
N LEU A 178 -7.19 8.63 -17.27
CA LEU A 178 -6.82 7.99 -18.55
C LEU A 178 -7.89 8.16 -19.61
N LYS A 179 -9.17 8.05 -19.23
CA LYS A 179 -10.30 8.25 -20.18
C LYS A 179 -10.33 9.69 -20.69
N GLN A 180 -10.09 10.69 -19.83
CA GLN A 180 -10.04 12.10 -20.25
C GLN A 180 -8.88 12.36 -21.21
N LEU A 181 -7.76 11.65 -21.03
CA LEU A 181 -6.61 11.70 -21.94
C LEU A 181 -6.80 10.86 -23.24
N GLY A 182 -7.99 10.29 -23.44
CA GLY A 182 -8.34 9.55 -24.65
C GLY A 182 -7.96 8.06 -24.66
N ALA A 183 -7.37 7.53 -23.58
CA ALA A 183 -7.06 6.13 -23.46
C ALA A 183 -8.29 5.28 -23.10
N SER A 184 -8.17 3.97 -23.25
CA SER A 184 -9.16 2.95 -22.86
C SER A 184 -8.71 2.26 -21.57
N PRO A 185 -9.14 2.73 -20.37
CA PRO A 185 -8.68 2.18 -19.10
C PRO A 185 -9.26 0.79 -18.83
N VAL A 186 -8.40 -0.14 -18.42
CA VAL A 186 -8.76 -1.52 -18.06
C VAL A 186 -8.38 -1.78 -16.61
N GLY A 187 -9.38 -1.89 -15.73
CA GLY A 187 -9.15 -2.16 -14.31
C GLY A 187 -8.82 -3.63 -14.05
N MET A 188 -7.65 -3.91 -13.47
CA MET A 188 -7.29 -5.27 -13.07
C MET A 188 -6.27 -5.30 -11.92
N PRO A 189 -6.18 -6.43 -11.17
CA PRO A 189 -5.14 -6.66 -10.19
C PRO A 189 -3.73 -6.53 -10.79
N PRO A 190 -2.75 -6.03 -10.04
CA PRO A 190 -1.38 -5.86 -10.54
C PRO A 190 -0.72 -7.18 -10.97
N THR A 191 -1.02 -8.28 -10.30
CA THR A 191 -0.48 -9.61 -10.61
C THR A 191 -0.90 -10.19 -11.96
N GLN A 192 -1.92 -9.62 -12.60
CA GLN A 192 -2.40 -10.07 -13.91
C GLN A 192 -1.80 -9.26 -15.06
N VAL A 193 -1.09 -8.18 -14.79
CA VAL A 193 -0.67 -7.21 -15.81
C VAL A 193 0.38 -7.77 -16.75
N TYR A 194 1.39 -8.48 -16.22
CA TYR A 194 2.45 -9.08 -17.03
C TYR A 194 1.88 -9.98 -18.15
N GLU A 195 1.04 -10.92 -17.76
CA GLU A 195 0.44 -11.88 -18.71
C GLU A 195 -0.46 -11.19 -19.75
N ASN A 196 -1.23 -10.18 -19.33
CA ASN A 196 -2.12 -9.45 -20.24
C ASN A 196 -1.34 -8.53 -21.21
N LEU A 197 -0.20 -7.99 -20.82
CA LEU A 197 0.73 -7.31 -21.71
C LEU A 197 1.36 -8.29 -22.71
N GLN A 198 1.84 -9.43 -22.24
CA GLN A 198 2.45 -10.45 -23.07
C GLN A 198 1.49 -10.98 -24.15
N LYS A 199 0.23 -11.20 -23.78
CA LYS A 199 -0.83 -11.64 -24.71
C LYS A 199 -1.39 -10.54 -25.61
N GLY A 200 -0.96 -9.28 -25.45
CA GLY A 200 -1.47 -8.15 -26.22
C GLY A 200 -2.91 -7.74 -25.89
N VAL A 201 -3.45 -8.15 -24.72
CA VAL A 201 -4.74 -7.68 -24.20
C VAL A 201 -4.62 -6.23 -23.76
N LEU A 202 -3.47 -5.84 -23.22
CA LEU A 202 -3.10 -4.48 -22.85
C LEU A 202 -2.03 -3.94 -23.81
N ASP A 203 -2.10 -2.66 -24.11
CA ASP A 203 -1.07 -1.92 -24.82
C ASP A 203 -0.04 -1.31 -23.87
N GLY A 204 -0.44 -1.16 -22.58
CA GLY A 204 0.38 -0.59 -21.53
C GLY A 204 -0.31 -0.58 -20.18
N ASN A 205 0.26 0.17 -19.25
CA ASN A 205 -0.25 0.32 -17.90
C ASN A 205 0.16 1.65 -17.26
N VAL A 206 -0.42 1.94 -16.12
CA VAL A 206 0.07 2.97 -15.21
C VAL A 206 0.56 2.32 -13.91
N PHE A 207 1.83 2.62 -13.58
CA PHE A 207 2.54 2.13 -12.39
C PHE A 207 3.66 3.11 -11.97
N PRO A 208 4.21 3.03 -10.75
CA PRO A 208 5.50 3.62 -10.42
C PRO A 208 6.65 2.80 -11.04
N TYR A 209 7.86 3.32 -11.00
CA TYR A 209 9.06 2.59 -11.43
C TYR A 209 9.26 1.28 -10.65
N GLU A 210 8.98 1.28 -9.35
CA GLU A 210 9.07 0.11 -8.47
C GLU A 210 8.34 -1.11 -9.03
N ALA A 211 7.13 -0.92 -9.57
CA ALA A 211 6.33 -2.02 -10.11
C ALA A 211 6.95 -2.63 -11.36
N ILE A 212 7.76 -1.87 -12.11
CA ILE A 212 8.48 -2.39 -13.28
C ILE A 212 9.44 -3.50 -12.85
N HIS A 213 10.16 -3.30 -11.75
CA HIS A 213 11.00 -4.32 -11.12
C HIS A 213 10.17 -5.40 -10.44
N GLY A 214 9.28 -5.00 -9.54
CA GLY A 214 8.54 -5.91 -8.64
C GLY A 214 7.66 -6.94 -9.35
N PHE A 215 7.13 -6.61 -10.53
CA PHE A 215 6.32 -7.50 -11.38
C PHE A 215 7.02 -7.90 -12.67
N LYS A 216 8.34 -7.65 -12.81
CA LYS A 216 9.16 -7.96 -14.00
C LYS A 216 8.62 -7.35 -15.30
N LEU A 217 7.94 -6.22 -15.22
CA LEU A 217 7.30 -5.60 -16.38
C LEU A 217 8.31 -5.04 -17.39
N TYR A 218 9.58 -4.83 -16.98
CA TYR A 218 10.67 -4.48 -17.88
C TYR A 218 10.85 -5.48 -19.01
N GLU A 219 10.44 -6.75 -18.84
CA GLU A 219 10.55 -7.77 -19.91
C GLU A 219 9.61 -7.49 -21.09
N VAL A 220 8.44 -6.89 -20.83
CA VAL A 220 7.34 -6.72 -21.78
C VAL A 220 6.99 -5.27 -22.12
N LEU A 221 7.64 -4.28 -21.48
CA LEU A 221 7.43 -2.85 -21.72
C LEU A 221 8.71 -2.21 -22.28
N ASN A 222 8.59 -1.35 -23.28
CA ASN A 222 9.73 -0.76 -23.99
C ASN A 222 9.78 0.78 -23.89
N HIS A 223 8.65 1.42 -23.55
CA HIS A 223 8.54 2.88 -23.52
C HIS A 223 7.91 3.33 -22.20
N HIS A 224 8.45 4.37 -21.64
CA HIS A 224 8.07 4.89 -20.33
C HIS A 224 7.92 6.41 -20.40
N LEU A 225 6.73 6.92 -20.08
CA LEU A 225 6.48 8.36 -19.95
C LEU A 225 6.48 8.71 -18.46
N ASP A 226 7.53 9.40 -18.00
CA ASP A 226 7.64 9.94 -16.65
C ASP A 226 6.79 11.21 -16.51
N ALA A 227 5.50 11.01 -16.44
CA ALA A 227 4.52 12.09 -16.32
C ALA A 227 4.35 12.57 -14.88
N LYS A 228 4.61 11.70 -13.89
CA LYS A 228 4.27 11.95 -12.45
C LYS A 228 2.85 12.47 -12.29
N ALA A 229 1.92 11.89 -13.06
CA ALA A 229 0.59 12.44 -13.23
C ALA A 229 -0.39 12.04 -12.12
N TYR A 230 -0.05 11.05 -11.31
CA TYR A 230 -0.92 10.52 -10.26
C TYR A 230 -0.08 9.80 -9.19
N THR A 231 -0.70 9.44 -8.08
CA THR A 231 -0.18 8.42 -7.16
C THR A 231 -1.24 7.36 -6.90
N THR A 232 -0.86 6.26 -6.25
CA THR A 232 -1.81 5.27 -5.72
C THR A 232 -1.55 5.08 -4.25
N SER A 233 -2.61 5.14 -3.47
CA SER A 233 -2.55 4.99 -2.03
C SER A 233 -2.71 3.54 -1.58
N PHE A 234 -2.11 3.23 -0.43
CA PHE A 234 -2.09 1.92 0.21
C PHE A 234 -2.48 2.05 1.67
N TYR A 235 -3.04 0.98 2.21
CA TYR A 235 -3.26 0.83 3.65
C TYR A 235 -2.39 -0.27 4.24
N PHE A 236 -1.97 -0.08 5.49
CA PHE A 236 -1.44 -1.11 6.37
C PHE A 236 -2.26 -1.06 7.64
N VAL A 237 -3.08 -2.09 7.86
CA VAL A 237 -4.13 -2.09 8.89
C VAL A 237 -4.19 -3.41 9.63
N MET A 238 -4.70 -3.37 10.87
CA MET A 238 -4.95 -4.53 11.71
C MET A 238 -6.42 -4.61 12.09
N ASN A 239 -6.97 -5.81 12.25
CA ASN A 239 -8.31 -6.02 12.80
C ASN A 239 -8.40 -5.40 14.21
N GLU A 240 -9.35 -4.49 14.43
CA GLU A 240 -9.43 -3.73 15.68
C GLU A 240 -9.75 -4.62 16.89
N ARG A 241 -10.60 -5.65 16.72
CA ARG A 241 -10.93 -6.59 17.80
C ARG A 241 -9.71 -7.41 18.20
N LYS A 242 -8.96 -7.93 17.20
CA LYS A 242 -7.69 -8.63 17.46
C LYS A 242 -6.70 -7.72 18.18
N TYR A 243 -6.50 -6.49 17.71
CA TYR A 243 -5.62 -5.51 18.38
C TYR A 243 -6.03 -5.29 19.85
N LYS A 244 -7.33 -5.06 20.11
CA LYS A 244 -7.84 -4.85 21.48
C LYS A 244 -7.70 -6.08 22.38
N SER A 245 -7.68 -7.29 21.82
CA SER A 245 -7.50 -8.55 22.59
C SER A 245 -6.05 -8.85 22.95
N LEU A 246 -5.08 -8.15 22.35
CA LEU A 246 -3.66 -8.34 22.65
C LEU A 246 -3.29 -7.80 24.03
N PRO A 247 -2.28 -8.40 24.69
CA PRO A 247 -1.70 -7.86 25.92
C PRO A 247 -1.25 -6.39 25.78
N ALA A 248 -1.28 -5.64 26.84
CA ALA A 248 -0.96 -4.19 26.82
C ALA A 248 0.47 -3.91 26.34
N ASP A 249 1.43 -4.73 26.74
CA ASP A 249 2.82 -4.63 26.31
C ASP A 249 2.98 -4.89 24.80
N VAL A 250 2.26 -5.84 24.25
CA VAL A 250 2.24 -6.11 22.80
C VAL A 250 1.61 -4.96 22.04
N ARG A 251 0.49 -4.41 22.53
CA ARG A 251 -0.14 -3.24 21.89
C ARG A 251 0.78 -2.02 21.89
N ALA A 252 1.50 -1.79 22.98
CA ALA A 252 2.46 -0.69 23.07
C ALA A 252 3.58 -0.81 22.03
N VAL A 253 4.08 -2.03 21.77
CA VAL A 253 5.07 -2.28 20.71
C VAL A 253 4.46 -1.99 19.33
N ILE A 254 3.24 -2.47 19.04
CA ILE A 254 2.56 -2.22 17.77
C ILE A 254 2.33 -0.71 17.57
N ASP A 255 1.92 0.01 18.60
CA ASP A 255 1.68 1.45 18.53
C ASP A 255 2.97 2.22 18.22
N ASP A 256 4.09 1.87 18.87
CA ASP A 256 5.39 2.49 18.64
C ASP A 256 5.97 2.18 17.24
N MET A 257 5.61 1.03 16.67
CA MET A 257 6.00 0.61 15.32
C MET A 257 5.04 1.10 14.23
N SER A 258 4.07 1.95 14.54
CA SER A 258 2.99 2.41 13.66
C SER A 258 2.94 3.92 13.59
N GLY A 259 2.04 4.46 12.76
CA GLY A 259 1.78 5.89 12.68
C GLY A 259 2.95 6.68 12.12
N THR A 260 3.18 7.87 12.66
CA THR A 260 4.17 8.82 12.14
C THR A 260 5.58 8.20 11.96
N PRO A 261 6.14 7.40 12.91
CA PRO A 261 7.44 6.76 12.73
C PRO A 261 7.50 5.79 11.54
N LEU A 262 6.41 5.07 11.27
CA LEU A 262 6.34 4.16 10.13
C LEU A 262 6.10 4.93 8.82
N VAL A 263 5.20 5.90 8.83
CA VAL A 263 4.86 6.73 7.66
C VAL A 263 6.10 7.46 7.14
N ALA A 264 6.96 7.97 8.00
CA ALA A 264 8.21 8.66 7.62
C ALA A 264 9.21 7.77 6.86
N LYS A 265 9.08 6.45 6.95
CA LYS A 265 9.97 5.50 6.24
C LYS A 265 9.57 5.28 4.78
N PHE A 266 8.33 5.59 4.40
CA PHE A 266 7.85 5.26 3.05
C PHE A 266 8.50 6.12 1.96
N GLY A 267 8.78 7.40 2.20
CA GLY A 267 9.52 8.22 1.23
C GLY A 267 10.85 7.59 0.81
N PRO A 268 11.79 7.36 1.75
CA PRO A 268 13.06 6.67 1.48
C PRO A 268 12.91 5.27 0.86
N TRP A 269 11.94 4.47 1.32
CA TRP A 269 11.70 3.14 0.74
C TRP A 269 11.23 3.21 -0.71
N TRP A 270 10.26 4.06 -1.03
CA TRP A 270 9.79 4.21 -2.41
C TRP A 270 10.88 4.73 -3.33
N ASN A 271 11.73 5.65 -2.88
CA ASN A 271 12.87 6.11 -3.66
C ASN A 271 13.86 4.97 -3.97
N LYS A 272 14.16 4.12 -2.97
CA LYS A 272 15.00 2.93 -3.14
C LYS A 272 14.38 1.92 -4.11
N TRP A 273 13.06 1.66 -3.96
CA TRP A 273 12.36 0.67 -4.79
C TRP A 273 12.21 1.13 -6.24
N ASP A 274 11.95 2.40 -6.47
CA ASP A 274 11.90 3.00 -7.81
C ASP A 274 13.26 2.91 -8.51
N GLN A 275 14.36 3.05 -7.77
CA GLN A 275 15.71 2.95 -8.33
C GLN A 275 15.94 1.59 -9.01
N ALA A 276 15.45 0.49 -8.42
CA ALA A 276 15.55 -0.84 -9.02
C ALA A 276 14.84 -0.91 -10.39
N GLY A 277 13.64 -0.34 -10.50
CA GLY A 277 12.90 -0.26 -11.76
C GLY A 277 13.59 0.62 -12.81
N ILE A 278 14.16 1.74 -12.38
CA ILE A 278 14.95 2.63 -13.24
C ILE A 278 16.18 1.89 -13.82
N ASP A 279 16.85 1.11 -12.98
CA ASP A 279 18.04 0.35 -13.39
C ASP A 279 17.68 -0.76 -14.39
N ASP A 280 16.56 -1.46 -14.18
CA ASP A 280 16.07 -2.47 -15.14
C ASP A 280 15.71 -1.83 -16.50
N ILE A 281 15.03 -0.69 -16.51
CA ILE A 281 14.69 0.07 -17.72
C ILE A 281 15.97 0.48 -18.47
N LYS A 282 16.96 1.02 -17.76
CA LYS A 282 18.26 1.41 -18.34
C LYS A 282 19.01 0.20 -18.91
N LYS A 283 19.08 -0.90 -18.16
CA LYS A 283 19.75 -2.14 -18.57
C LYS A 283 19.14 -2.73 -19.83
N LYS A 284 17.82 -2.64 -19.96
CA LYS A 284 17.10 -3.09 -21.16
C LYS A 284 17.30 -2.16 -22.37
N GLY A 285 17.68 -0.90 -22.14
CA GLY A 285 17.76 0.13 -23.18
C GLY A 285 16.38 0.65 -23.62
N SER A 286 15.40 0.60 -22.72
CA SER A 286 14.04 1.13 -22.97
C SER A 286 14.05 2.65 -23.05
N THR A 287 13.11 3.22 -23.79
CA THR A 287 12.98 4.69 -23.93
C THR A 287 12.28 5.28 -22.73
N VAL A 288 12.84 6.35 -22.19
CA VAL A 288 12.18 7.18 -21.16
C VAL A 288 11.93 8.56 -21.74
N THR A 289 10.69 9.02 -21.67
CA THR A 289 10.28 10.38 -22.04
C THR A 289 9.79 11.08 -20.79
N THR A 290 10.18 12.34 -20.59
CA THR A 290 9.70 13.17 -19.48
C THR A 290 8.85 14.32 -20.05
N LEU A 291 7.72 14.60 -19.42
CA LEU A 291 6.93 15.76 -19.79
C LEU A 291 7.70 17.05 -19.48
N SER A 292 7.70 17.98 -20.43
CA SER A 292 8.13 19.35 -20.15
C SER A 292 7.18 20.03 -19.15
N ASP A 293 7.59 21.11 -18.53
CA ASP A 293 6.72 21.87 -17.63
C ASP A 293 5.49 22.42 -18.37
N ALA A 294 5.66 22.88 -19.60
CA ALA A 294 4.55 23.34 -20.45
C ALA A 294 3.55 22.21 -20.77
N ASP A 295 4.03 21.02 -21.11
CA ASP A 295 3.15 19.86 -21.33
C ASP A 295 2.44 19.46 -20.04
N ARG A 296 3.14 19.46 -18.92
CA ARG A 296 2.58 19.16 -17.60
C ARG A 296 1.44 20.11 -17.24
N ASP A 297 1.61 21.41 -17.48
CA ASP A 297 0.58 22.42 -17.23
C ASP A 297 -0.61 22.25 -18.18
N SER A 298 -0.36 21.93 -19.45
CA SER A 298 -1.41 21.58 -20.40
C SER A 298 -2.21 20.36 -19.97
N TRP A 299 -1.54 19.32 -19.47
CA TRP A 299 -2.20 18.13 -18.93
C TRP A 299 -3.03 18.45 -17.69
N ARG A 300 -2.54 19.29 -16.78
CA ARG A 300 -3.30 19.75 -15.61
C ARG A 300 -4.60 20.46 -16.01
N GLN A 301 -4.52 21.40 -16.96
CA GLN A 301 -5.69 22.10 -17.45
C GLN A 301 -6.72 21.14 -18.07
N THR A 302 -6.26 20.19 -18.89
CA THR A 302 -7.10 19.17 -19.51
C THR A 302 -7.78 18.27 -18.48
N LEU A 303 -7.13 18.00 -17.34
CA LEU A 303 -7.62 17.10 -16.30
C LEU A 303 -8.43 17.80 -15.20
N GLN A 304 -8.44 19.11 -15.12
CA GLN A 304 -9.21 19.84 -14.10
C GLN A 304 -10.71 19.46 -14.09
N PRO A 305 -11.41 19.35 -15.23
CA PRO A 305 -12.81 18.91 -15.25
C PRO A 305 -13.00 17.48 -14.70
N THR A 306 -11.98 16.62 -14.83
CA THR A 306 -12.02 15.27 -14.29
C THR A 306 -11.96 15.27 -12.76
N ILE A 307 -11.14 16.15 -12.17
CA ILE A 307 -11.06 16.34 -10.73
C ILE A 307 -12.42 16.80 -10.20
N ASP A 308 -12.98 17.85 -10.81
CA ASP A 308 -14.29 18.42 -10.42
C ASP A 308 -15.42 17.39 -10.53
N LYS A 309 -15.41 16.62 -11.60
CA LYS A 309 -16.37 15.52 -11.80
C LYS A 309 -16.24 14.46 -10.73
N TYR A 310 -15.01 14.01 -10.43
CA TYR A 310 -14.77 12.99 -9.42
C TYR A 310 -15.27 13.44 -8.04
N LEU A 311 -14.92 14.66 -7.62
CA LEU A 311 -15.36 15.24 -6.35
C LEU A 311 -16.88 15.34 -6.28
N SER A 312 -17.52 15.82 -7.36
CA SER A 312 -18.99 15.90 -7.44
C SER A 312 -19.67 14.53 -7.38
N GLU A 313 -19.07 13.49 -7.98
CA GLU A 313 -19.58 12.13 -7.88
C GLU A 313 -19.47 11.58 -6.46
N LEU A 314 -18.39 11.91 -5.73
CA LEU A 314 -18.25 11.55 -4.32
C LEU A 314 -19.29 12.25 -3.44
N GLU A 315 -19.55 13.53 -3.66
CA GLU A 315 -20.56 14.31 -2.94
C GLU A 315 -21.96 13.69 -3.11
N LYS A 316 -22.30 13.33 -4.36
CA LYS A 316 -23.56 12.62 -4.68
C LYS A 316 -23.69 11.26 -4.02
N LYS A 317 -22.55 10.56 -3.79
CA LYS A 317 -22.48 9.28 -3.09
C LYS A 317 -22.41 9.40 -1.56
N GLY A 318 -22.57 10.60 -1.02
CA GLY A 318 -22.64 10.85 0.42
C GLY A 318 -21.33 11.30 1.08
N VAL A 319 -20.24 11.50 0.33
CA VAL A 319 -19.00 12.14 0.82
C VAL A 319 -19.16 13.66 0.69
N LYS A 320 -20.04 14.26 1.49
CA LYS A 320 -20.45 15.67 1.37
C LYS A 320 -19.29 16.67 1.43
N ASN A 321 -18.20 16.33 2.09
CA ASN A 321 -17.02 17.16 2.24
C ASN A 321 -15.86 16.77 1.30
N ALA A 322 -16.13 16.17 0.14
CA ALA A 322 -15.07 15.73 -0.78
C ALA A 322 -14.15 16.87 -1.23
N ARG A 323 -14.71 18.04 -1.52
CA ARG A 323 -13.91 19.24 -1.90
C ARG A 323 -13.08 19.78 -0.75
N GLU A 324 -13.60 19.72 0.49
CA GLU A 324 -12.85 20.11 1.69
C GLU A 324 -11.65 19.17 1.89
N ILE A 325 -11.85 17.86 1.75
CA ILE A 325 -10.76 16.85 1.84
C ILE A 325 -9.70 17.13 0.76
N TYR A 326 -10.12 17.40 -0.47
CA TYR A 326 -9.20 17.75 -1.56
C TYR A 326 -8.40 19.01 -1.27
N SER A 327 -9.05 20.08 -0.79
CA SER A 327 -8.38 21.31 -0.39
C SER A 327 -7.40 21.10 0.78
N ALA A 328 -7.80 20.30 1.77
CA ALA A 328 -6.92 19.93 2.89
C ALA A 328 -5.70 19.12 2.41
N ALA A 329 -5.91 18.20 1.46
CA ALA A 329 -4.83 17.45 0.83
C ALA A 329 -3.84 18.37 0.10
N GLN A 330 -4.33 19.32 -0.70
CA GLN A 330 -3.48 20.30 -1.39
C GLN A 330 -2.62 21.13 -0.41
N LYS A 331 -3.23 21.58 0.70
CA LYS A 331 -2.52 22.35 1.73
C LYS A 331 -1.45 21.52 2.44
N SER A 332 -1.74 20.26 2.77
CA SER A 332 -0.77 19.38 3.41
C SER A 332 0.36 19.00 2.45
N VAL A 333 0.06 18.65 1.20
CA VAL A 333 1.09 18.38 0.16
C VAL A 333 2.07 19.56 0.03
N ALA A 334 1.57 20.79 -0.02
CA ALA A 334 2.40 22.00 -0.16
C ALA A 334 3.38 22.21 1.03
N GLN A 335 3.20 21.52 2.15
CA GLN A 335 4.13 21.57 3.28
C GLN A 335 5.30 20.59 3.13
N TYR A 336 5.15 19.56 2.28
CA TYR A 336 6.10 18.46 2.15
C TYR A 336 6.77 18.35 0.78
N GLU A 337 6.31 19.08 -0.23
CA GLU A 337 6.92 19.23 -1.57
C GLU A 337 7.68 20.56 -1.74
#